data_a2613458ed759a25a92e7cf903b07669
#
_entry.id   a2613458ed759a25a92e7cf903b07669
#
_cell.length_a   1.000
_cell.length_b   1.000
_cell.length_c   1.000
_cell.angle_alpha   90.00
_cell.angle_beta   90.00
_cell.angle_gamma   90.00
#
_symmetry.space_group_name_H-M   'P 1'
#
loop_
_entity.id
_entity.type
_entity.pdbx_description
1 polymer ?
#
loop_
_entity_poly.entity_id
_entity_poly.type
_entity_poly.pdbx_seq_one_letter_code
_entity_poly.pdbx_strand_id
1 'polypeptide(L)'
;MWRARNGFTLLSLIIALCSSAAAQPGVAPEHRPAQADSDEQRIADLVVASRILVQEGVLDSFGHVTVRSLKNPNRYFMPRAMPPALVTANDIVELDLDSVPIDANAPRTNGERFIHGEIYRVRPDVQAIVHSHAPAVIPFSISPDRPLRPVLHMAGFLPGRVSVFDHRDVAKDDPSLRGKLMVNNAKLGAALAKTLGNDSVVLIRGHGNAVVGASVPWAVLRAVYTQLNARVQMEAIALGGQVIYLNEDELKMHPVEVFDVDRPWQSLKSRLPKNF
;
A
#
# COMPACT_ATOMS: atom_id res chain seq x y z
N MET A 1 -67.75 -40.84 -48.13
CA MET A 1 -66.71 -41.57 -48.82
C MET A 1 -65.55 -40.60 -49.16
N TRP A 2 -64.44 -40.98 -48.82
CA TRP A 2 -63.12 -40.63 -49.17
C TRP A 2 -62.43 -39.53 -48.32
N ARG A 3 -61.41 -40.00 -47.61
CA ARG A 3 -60.43 -39.25 -46.80
C ARG A 3 -59.33 -38.68 -47.71
N ALA A 4 -58.88 -37.49 -47.38
CA ALA A 4 -57.52 -37.06 -47.77
C ALA A 4 -56.81 -36.50 -46.53
N ARG A 5 -55.73 -37.19 -46.12
CA ARG A 5 -54.74 -36.76 -45.06
C ARG A 5 -53.74 -35.82 -45.71
N ASN A 6 -53.65 -34.61 -45.25
CA ASN A 6 -52.53 -33.75 -45.57
C ASN A 6 -51.66 -33.63 -44.31
N GLY A 7 -50.43 -34.24 -44.41
CA GLY A 7 -49.37 -34.07 -43.42
C GLY A 7 -48.67 -32.74 -43.66
N PHE A 8 -48.61 -31.91 -42.64
CA PHE A 8 -47.75 -30.74 -42.61
C PHE A 8 -46.46 -31.10 -41.88
N THR A 9 -45.37 -31.14 -42.63
CA THR A 9 -44.00 -31.28 -42.10
C THR A 9 -43.58 -29.91 -41.60
N LEU A 10 -43.44 -29.75 -40.29
CA LEU A 10 -42.78 -28.56 -39.71
C LEU A 10 -41.28 -28.63 -39.94
N LEU A 11 -40.79 -27.70 -40.76
CA LEU A 11 -39.38 -27.47 -40.94
C LEU A 11 -38.91 -26.48 -39.86
N SER A 12 -38.24 -26.99 -38.83
CA SER A 12 -37.69 -26.15 -37.75
C SER A 12 -36.42 -25.43 -38.27
N LEU A 13 -36.59 -24.13 -38.51
CA LEU A 13 -35.46 -23.24 -38.86
C LEU A 13 -34.69 -22.85 -37.57
N ILE A 14 -33.55 -23.47 -37.35
CA ILE A 14 -32.63 -23.05 -36.26
C ILE A 14 -31.87 -21.80 -36.74
N ILE A 15 -32.30 -20.66 -36.24
CA ILE A 15 -31.55 -19.39 -36.41
C ILE A 15 -30.43 -19.40 -35.39
N ALA A 16 -29.20 -19.67 -35.83
CA ALA A 16 -27.99 -19.47 -35.04
C ALA A 16 -27.75 -17.94 -34.88
N LEU A 17 -28.07 -17.41 -33.70
CA LEU A 17 -27.66 -16.07 -33.29
C LEU A 17 -26.14 -16.08 -33.06
N CYS A 18 -25.36 -15.67 -34.03
CA CYS A 18 -23.99 -15.27 -33.84
C CYS A 18 -23.96 -13.95 -33.06
N SER A 19 -23.83 -14.05 -31.72
CA SER A 19 -23.47 -12.91 -30.89
C SER A 19 -22.04 -12.50 -31.23
N SER A 20 -21.90 -11.45 -32.05
CA SER A 20 -20.64 -10.75 -32.19
C SER A 20 -20.35 -10.05 -30.85
N ALA A 21 -19.52 -10.65 -30.03
CA ALA A 21 -18.89 -9.97 -28.90
C ALA A 21 -18.06 -8.81 -29.46
N ALA A 22 -18.57 -7.59 -29.31
CA ALA A 22 -17.79 -6.39 -29.56
C ALA A 22 -16.58 -6.43 -28.63
N ALA A 23 -15.38 -6.55 -29.20
CA ALA A 23 -14.14 -6.43 -28.45
C ALA A 23 -14.13 -5.04 -27.79
N GLN A 24 -14.11 -5.03 -26.47
CA GLN A 24 -13.86 -3.80 -25.71
C GLN A 24 -12.50 -3.26 -26.14
N PRO A 25 -12.32 -1.93 -26.30
CA PRO A 25 -11.02 -1.36 -26.60
C PRO A 25 -10.07 -1.83 -25.49
N GLY A 26 -9.02 -2.56 -25.90
CA GLY A 26 -8.05 -3.16 -24.99
C GLY A 26 -7.45 -2.07 -24.11
N VAL A 27 -7.62 -2.23 -22.81
CA VAL A 27 -6.74 -1.63 -21.83
C VAL A 27 -5.33 -2.03 -22.25
N ALA A 28 -4.47 -1.04 -22.50
CA ALA A 28 -3.07 -1.29 -22.82
C ALA A 28 -2.50 -2.23 -21.75
N PRO A 29 -1.67 -3.23 -22.10
CA PRO A 29 -1.11 -4.13 -21.13
C PRO A 29 -0.41 -3.29 -20.07
N GLU A 30 -0.86 -3.42 -18.82
CA GLU A 30 -0.18 -2.83 -17.65
C GLU A 30 1.30 -3.12 -17.79
N HIS A 31 2.10 -2.06 -17.89
CA HIS A 31 3.53 -2.17 -17.76
C HIS A 31 3.78 -2.55 -16.29
N ARG A 32 3.72 -3.86 -15.99
CA ARG A 32 4.15 -4.34 -14.70
C ARG A 32 5.61 -3.96 -14.58
N PRO A 33 5.99 -3.15 -13.57
CA PRO A 33 7.40 -2.93 -13.29
C PRO A 33 8.06 -4.29 -13.18
N ALA A 34 9.30 -4.41 -13.61
CA ALA A 34 10.07 -5.63 -13.47
C ALA A 34 9.92 -6.11 -12.03
N GLN A 35 9.02 -7.07 -11.82
CA GLN A 35 8.72 -7.60 -10.49
C GLN A 35 9.99 -8.32 -10.09
N ALA A 36 10.50 -8.07 -8.88
CA ALA A 36 11.66 -8.77 -8.38
C ALA A 36 11.47 -10.28 -8.58
N ASP A 37 12.39 -10.91 -9.32
CA ASP A 37 12.27 -12.31 -9.74
C ASP A 37 12.68 -13.29 -8.62
N SER A 38 13.23 -12.78 -7.50
CA SER A 38 13.67 -13.59 -6.36
C SER A 38 13.52 -12.86 -5.02
N ASP A 39 13.55 -13.62 -3.94
CA ASP A 39 13.57 -13.04 -2.58
C ASP A 39 14.86 -12.24 -2.33
N GLU A 40 15.98 -12.64 -2.93
CA GLU A 40 17.25 -11.93 -2.86
C GLU A 40 17.13 -10.52 -3.48
N GLN A 41 16.47 -10.43 -4.64
CA GLN A 41 16.21 -9.13 -5.28
C GLN A 41 15.23 -8.29 -4.43
N ARG A 42 14.19 -8.90 -3.84
CA ARG A 42 13.26 -8.21 -2.93
C ARG A 42 13.97 -7.64 -1.70
N ILE A 43 14.90 -8.38 -1.13
CA ILE A 43 15.75 -7.93 -0.03
C ILE A 43 16.65 -6.77 -0.47
N ALA A 44 17.26 -6.85 -1.64
CA ALA A 44 18.07 -5.76 -2.18
C ALA A 44 17.24 -4.48 -2.38
N ASP A 45 16.05 -4.59 -2.95
CA ASP A 45 15.14 -3.46 -3.15
C ASP A 45 14.65 -2.88 -1.81
N LEU A 46 14.42 -3.72 -0.78
CA LEU A 46 14.06 -3.27 0.56
C LEU A 46 15.17 -2.43 1.20
N VAL A 47 16.45 -2.83 1.05
CA VAL A 47 17.61 -2.07 1.53
C VAL A 47 17.69 -0.71 0.83
N VAL A 48 17.55 -0.70 -0.49
CA VAL A 48 17.50 0.53 -1.30
C VAL A 48 16.33 1.43 -0.89
N ALA A 49 15.14 0.85 -0.71
CA ALA A 49 13.93 1.56 -0.27
C ALA A 49 14.12 2.25 1.07
N SER A 50 14.73 1.57 2.04
CA SER A 50 14.99 2.13 3.37
C SER A 50 15.81 3.42 3.28
N ARG A 51 16.82 3.45 2.41
CA ARG A 51 17.69 4.61 2.21
C ARG A 51 17.04 5.73 1.42
N ILE A 52 16.29 5.39 0.36
CA ILE A 52 15.49 6.37 -0.39
C ILE A 52 14.55 7.10 0.55
N LEU A 53 13.81 6.37 1.37
CA LEU A 53 12.81 6.96 2.26
C LEU A 53 13.42 7.83 3.36
N VAL A 54 14.64 7.51 3.84
CA VAL A 54 15.39 8.39 4.73
C VAL A 54 15.81 9.68 3.98
N GLN A 55 16.33 9.55 2.77
CA GLN A 55 16.74 10.71 1.97
C GLN A 55 15.58 11.62 1.61
N GLU A 56 14.40 11.07 1.32
CA GLU A 56 13.19 11.83 1.02
C GLU A 56 12.48 12.35 2.31
N GLY A 57 13.07 12.10 3.51
CA GLY A 57 12.53 12.56 4.79
C GLY A 57 11.21 11.90 5.20
N VAL A 58 10.91 10.73 4.63
CA VAL A 58 9.76 9.90 5.01
C VAL A 58 10.06 9.07 6.25
N LEU A 59 11.28 8.52 6.33
CA LEU A 59 11.81 7.82 7.50
C LEU A 59 12.83 8.70 8.22
N ASP A 60 12.84 8.59 9.54
CA ASP A 60 13.85 9.19 10.41
C ASP A 60 14.78 8.09 10.99
N SER A 61 15.07 8.14 12.29
CA SER A 61 15.78 7.05 13.00
C SER A 61 14.91 5.82 13.21
N PHE A 62 13.61 5.93 12.95
CA PHE A 62 12.59 4.91 13.11
C PHE A 62 11.80 4.73 11.81
N GLY A 63 10.79 3.84 11.86
CA GLY A 63 10.06 3.42 10.69
C GLY A 63 10.80 2.32 9.93
N HIS A 64 10.11 1.66 9.02
CA HIS A 64 10.64 0.48 8.35
C HIS A 64 9.85 0.11 7.09
N VAL A 65 10.56 -0.54 6.19
CA VAL A 65 10.00 -1.16 4.98
C VAL A 65 9.97 -2.66 5.17
N THR A 66 8.95 -3.32 4.64
CA THR A 66 8.89 -4.78 4.54
C THR A 66 8.50 -5.19 3.13
N VAL A 67 8.81 -6.44 2.77
CA VAL A 67 8.41 -7.06 1.52
C VAL A 67 7.99 -8.50 1.75
N ARG A 68 6.90 -8.93 1.13
CA ARG A 68 6.41 -10.31 1.18
C ARG A 68 7.38 -11.24 0.46
N SER A 69 7.62 -12.45 0.99
CA SER A 69 8.42 -13.47 0.31
C SER A 69 7.70 -14.00 -0.94
N LEU A 70 8.45 -14.19 -2.02
CA LEU A 70 7.97 -14.86 -3.23
C LEU A 70 7.85 -16.36 -3.02
N LYS A 71 8.82 -16.95 -2.29
CA LYS A 71 8.88 -18.38 -2.04
C LYS A 71 7.76 -18.86 -1.11
N ASN A 72 7.35 -17.99 -0.17
CA ASN A 72 6.27 -18.30 0.75
C ASN A 72 5.42 -17.04 1.05
N PRO A 73 4.21 -16.88 0.47
CA PRO A 73 3.37 -15.72 0.65
C PRO A 73 2.88 -15.51 2.10
N ASN A 74 3.05 -16.52 2.98
CA ASN A 74 2.77 -16.41 4.41
C ASN A 74 3.97 -15.94 5.22
N ARG A 75 5.01 -15.40 4.56
CA ARG A 75 6.20 -14.84 5.17
C ARG A 75 6.54 -13.49 4.58
N TYR A 76 7.30 -12.70 5.31
CA TYR A 76 7.80 -11.41 4.86
C TYR A 76 9.17 -11.10 5.43
N PHE A 77 9.91 -10.24 4.75
CA PHE A 77 11.23 -9.76 5.14
C PHE A 77 11.13 -8.39 5.78
N MET A 78 11.87 -8.17 6.86
CA MET A 78 11.89 -6.94 7.62
C MET A 78 13.31 -6.67 8.17
N PRO A 79 13.79 -5.42 8.20
CA PRO A 79 15.01 -5.10 8.92
C PRO A 79 14.90 -5.43 10.41
N ARG A 80 15.98 -5.92 11.01
CA ARG A 80 16.07 -5.96 12.48
C ARG A 80 15.89 -4.56 13.07
N ALA A 81 15.69 -4.46 14.39
CA ALA A 81 15.51 -3.17 15.07
C ALA A 81 16.82 -2.34 15.00
N MET A 82 16.90 -1.45 13.99
CA MET A 82 18.01 -0.56 13.73
C MET A 82 17.59 0.66 12.91
N PRO A 83 18.41 1.75 12.87
CA PRO A 83 18.11 2.89 12.02
C PRO A 83 18.02 2.50 10.53
N PRO A 84 16.99 2.92 9.79
CA PRO A 84 16.77 2.50 8.40
C PRO A 84 17.90 2.94 7.44
N ALA A 85 18.59 4.04 7.72
CA ALA A 85 19.74 4.50 6.93
C ALA A 85 20.91 3.51 6.91
N LEU A 86 21.02 2.65 7.93
CA LEU A 86 22.18 1.75 8.13
C LEU A 86 21.87 0.30 7.71
N VAL A 87 20.66 0.03 7.26
CA VAL A 87 20.23 -1.34 6.89
C VAL A 87 21.06 -1.89 5.73
N THR A 88 21.48 -3.13 5.88
CA THR A 88 22.14 -3.96 4.85
C THR A 88 21.35 -5.25 4.64
N ALA A 89 21.68 -6.03 3.61
CA ALA A 89 21.04 -7.33 3.37
C ALA A 89 21.21 -8.30 4.55
N ASN A 90 22.33 -8.23 5.29
CA ASN A 90 22.58 -9.08 6.45
C ASN A 90 21.74 -8.72 7.68
N ASP A 91 21.05 -7.57 7.64
CA ASP A 91 20.19 -7.10 8.73
C ASP A 91 18.72 -7.50 8.54
N ILE A 92 18.42 -8.23 7.46
CA ILE A 92 17.05 -8.62 7.12
C ILE A 92 16.69 -9.93 7.81
N VAL A 93 15.52 -9.92 8.47
CA VAL A 93 14.93 -11.06 9.17
C VAL A 93 13.68 -11.51 8.42
N GLU A 94 13.52 -12.82 8.25
CA GLU A 94 12.28 -13.41 7.73
C GLU A 94 11.32 -13.68 8.90
N LEU A 95 10.06 -13.24 8.77
CA LEU A 95 8.99 -13.45 9.75
C LEU A 95 7.80 -14.15 9.09
N ASP A 96 7.03 -14.87 9.91
CA ASP A 96 5.70 -15.34 9.52
C ASP A 96 4.63 -14.24 9.68
N LEU A 97 3.38 -14.56 9.34
CA LEU A 97 2.27 -13.60 9.48
C LEU A 97 1.85 -13.35 10.94
N ASP A 98 2.27 -14.17 11.90
CA ASP A 98 2.14 -13.89 13.34
C ASP A 98 3.24 -12.94 13.82
N SER A 99 4.08 -12.49 12.89
CA SER A 99 5.21 -11.61 13.16
C SER A 99 6.28 -12.26 14.06
N VAL A 100 6.40 -13.60 13.98
CA VAL A 100 7.42 -14.38 14.67
C VAL A 100 8.58 -14.63 13.69
N PRO A 101 9.84 -14.38 14.10
CA PRO A 101 11.00 -14.73 13.27
C PRO A 101 11.04 -16.24 12.97
N ILE A 102 11.39 -16.58 11.72
CA ILE A 102 11.54 -17.98 11.31
C ILE A 102 12.80 -18.60 11.93
N ASP A 103 13.88 -17.83 11.98
CA ASP A 103 15.10 -18.25 12.70
C ASP A 103 14.94 -17.91 14.20
N ALA A 104 15.02 -18.93 15.04
CA ALA A 104 14.97 -18.76 16.50
C ALA A 104 16.14 -17.92 17.07
N ASN A 105 17.26 -17.83 16.33
CA ASN A 105 18.43 -17.01 16.67
C ASN A 105 18.41 -15.63 16.02
N ALA A 106 17.30 -15.25 15.37
CA ALA A 106 17.20 -13.95 14.72
C ALA A 106 17.49 -12.81 15.71
N PRO A 107 18.14 -11.74 15.26
CA PRO A 107 18.36 -10.57 16.08
C PRO A 107 17.01 -9.91 16.44
N ARG A 108 17.04 -9.03 17.44
CA ARG A 108 15.85 -8.29 17.92
C ARG A 108 15.13 -7.63 16.73
N THR A 109 13.87 -7.98 16.55
CA THR A 109 12.97 -7.40 15.55
C THR A 109 12.30 -6.12 16.03
N ASN A 110 11.76 -5.34 15.09
CA ASN A 110 11.03 -4.12 15.43
C ASN A 110 9.75 -4.43 16.23
N GLY A 111 9.43 -3.59 17.21
CA GLY A 111 8.24 -3.75 18.06
C GLY A 111 6.93 -3.63 17.27
N GLU A 112 6.91 -2.83 16.21
CA GLU A 112 5.72 -2.56 15.39
C GLU A 112 5.59 -3.48 14.16
N ARG A 113 6.27 -4.61 14.13
CA ARG A 113 6.16 -5.63 13.09
C ARG A 113 4.72 -6.14 12.87
N PHE A 114 3.86 -6.02 13.86
CA PHE A 114 2.44 -6.40 13.78
C PHE A 114 1.63 -5.53 12.81
N ILE A 115 2.05 -4.30 12.53
CA ILE A 115 1.49 -3.50 11.42
C ILE A 115 1.56 -4.30 10.13
N HIS A 116 2.74 -4.88 9.84
CA HIS A 116 3.03 -5.57 8.59
C HIS A 116 2.38 -6.94 8.54
N GLY A 117 2.59 -7.78 9.55
CA GLY A 117 2.04 -9.13 9.58
C GLY A 117 0.52 -9.16 9.42
N GLU A 118 -0.19 -8.28 10.13
CA GLU A 118 -1.65 -8.25 10.09
C GLU A 118 -2.20 -7.65 8.77
N ILE A 119 -1.52 -6.67 8.16
CA ILE A 119 -1.88 -6.19 6.82
C ILE A 119 -1.63 -7.31 5.79
N TYR A 120 -0.47 -7.95 5.81
CA TYR A 120 -0.19 -9.07 4.89
C TYR A 120 -1.19 -10.22 5.03
N ARG A 121 -1.67 -10.49 6.24
CA ARG A 121 -2.64 -11.56 6.51
C ARG A 121 -3.96 -11.34 5.76
N VAL A 122 -4.46 -10.11 5.72
CA VAL A 122 -5.78 -9.80 5.14
C VAL A 122 -5.72 -9.23 3.72
N ARG A 123 -4.52 -8.86 3.23
CA ARG A 123 -4.28 -8.23 1.92
C ARG A 123 -3.26 -9.03 1.10
N PRO A 124 -3.67 -10.12 0.43
CA PRO A 124 -2.76 -10.93 -0.40
C PRO A 124 -2.22 -10.17 -1.63
N ASP A 125 -2.90 -9.13 -2.07
CA ASP A 125 -2.47 -8.21 -3.13
C ASP A 125 -1.28 -7.33 -2.72
N VAL A 126 -1.11 -7.08 -1.41
CA VAL A 126 -0.02 -6.26 -0.90
C VAL A 126 1.29 -7.04 -0.89
N GLN A 127 2.31 -6.50 -1.56
CA GLN A 127 3.64 -7.09 -1.66
C GLN A 127 4.70 -6.32 -0.86
N ALA A 128 4.48 -5.03 -0.59
CA ALA A 128 5.39 -4.23 0.23
C ALA A 128 4.62 -3.24 1.10
N ILE A 129 5.17 -2.91 2.27
CA ILE A 129 4.59 -1.99 3.25
C ILE A 129 5.67 -1.05 3.76
N VAL A 130 5.35 0.24 3.84
CA VAL A 130 6.15 1.27 4.52
C VAL A 130 5.38 1.74 5.74
N HIS A 131 5.97 1.65 6.92
CA HIS A 131 5.52 2.37 8.11
C HIS A 131 6.47 3.52 8.39
N SER A 132 5.94 4.73 8.58
CA SER A 132 6.73 5.93 8.77
C SER A 132 6.11 6.91 9.75
N HIS A 133 6.97 7.79 10.30
CA HIS A 133 6.59 8.95 11.11
C HIS A 133 6.68 10.24 10.30
N ALA A 134 6.28 10.21 9.03
CA ALA A 134 6.39 11.32 8.08
C ALA A 134 5.79 12.62 8.66
N PRO A 135 6.60 13.68 8.92
CA PRO A 135 6.15 14.84 9.71
C PRO A 135 4.98 15.59 9.10
N ALA A 136 4.92 15.66 7.77
CA ALA A 136 3.83 16.35 7.07
C ALA A 136 2.48 15.60 7.17
N VAL A 137 2.50 14.31 7.44
CA VAL A 137 1.31 13.45 7.51
C VAL A 137 0.67 13.48 8.89
N ILE A 138 1.48 13.58 9.94
CA ILE A 138 1.04 13.52 11.34
C ILE A 138 -0.07 14.53 11.66
N PRO A 139 0.00 15.83 11.26
CA PRO A 139 -1.04 16.79 11.54
C PRO A 139 -2.44 16.36 11.11
N PHE A 140 -2.57 15.68 9.96
CA PHE A 140 -3.85 15.18 9.46
C PHE A 140 -4.40 14.00 10.28
N SER A 141 -3.54 13.28 11.00
CA SER A 141 -3.96 12.20 11.90
C SER A 141 -4.59 12.70 13.20
N ILE A 142 -4.39 13.96 13.55
CA ILE A 142 -4.86 14.59 14.81
C ILE A 142 -5.82 15.77 14.57
N SER A 143 -6.14 16.04 13.32
CA SER A 143 -7.03 17.17 12.92
C SER A 143 -8.26 16.60 12.20
N PRO A 144 -9.30 16.14 12.93
CA PRO A 144 -10.44 15.43 12.34
C PRO A 144 -11.23 16.28 11.33
N ASP A 145 -11.26 17.62 11.51
CA ASP A 145 -11.92 18.55 10.61
C ASP A 145 -11.09 18.90 9.36
N ARG A 146 -9.86 18.42 9.31
CA ARG A 146 -8.91 18.64 8.21
C ARG A 146 -8.32 17.30 7.75
N PRO A 147 -9.11 16.41 7.14
CA PRO A 147 -8.63 15.11 6.72
C PRO A 147 -7.58 15.25 5.61
N LEU A 148 -6.65 14.28 5.54
CA LEU A 148 -5.76 14.14 4.39
C LEU A 148 -6.58 13.71 3.18
N ARG A 149 -6.46 14.48 2.10
CA ARG A 149 -7.16 14.28 0.83
C ARG A 149 -6.21 14.53 -0.34
N PRO A 150 -6.43 13.94 -1.51
CA PRO A 150 -5.59 14.18 -2.68
C PRO A 150 -5.77 15.60 -3.21
N VAL A 151 -4.65 16.32 -3.39
CA VAL A 151 -4.58 17.68 -3.96
C VAL A 151 -3.65 17.77 -5.16
N LEU A 152 -2.87 16.71 -5.44
CA LEU A 152 -2.00 16.64 -6.61
C LEU A 152 -2.20 15.32 -7.36
N HIS A 153 -2.04 15.36 -8.69
CA HIS A 153 -2.33 14.22 -9.57
C HIS A 153 -1.52 12.95 -9.23
N MET A 154 -0.26 13.09 -8.79
CA MET A 154 0.57 11.95 -8.38
C MET A 154 0.11 11.27 -7.07
N ALA A 155 -0.84 11.86 -6.37
CA ALA A 155 -1.47 11.29 -5.18
C ALA A 155 -2.86 10.70 -5.46
N GLY A 156 -3.19 10.41 -6.72
CA GLY A 156 -4.46 9.80 -7.13
C GLY A 156 -4.75 8.42 -6.52
N PHE A 157 -3.74 7.76 -5.93
CA PHE A 157 -3.89 6.53 -5.16
C PHE A 157 -4.48 6.73 -3.77
N LEU A 158 -4.55 7.97 -3.28
CA LEU A 158 -5.21 8.30 -2.01
C LEU A 158 -6.73 8.25 -2.19
N PRO A 159 -7.48 7.74 -1.21
CA PRO A 159 -8.94 7.88 -1.22
C PRO A 159 -9.35 9.34 -1.05
N GLY A 160 -10.57 9.67 -1.41
CA GLY A 160 -11.12 11.04 -1.23
C GLY A 160 -11.00 11.58 0.20
N ARG A 161 -10.81 10.67 1.16
CA ARG A 161 -10.44 10.95 2.56
C ARG A 161 -9.66 9.76 3.11
N VAL A 162 -8.43 9.99 3.57
CA VAL A 162 -7.60 8.94 4.19
C VAL A 162 -8.11 8.63 5.59
N SER A 163 -8.29 7.34 5.87
CA SER A 163 -8.74 6.85 7.17
C SER A 163 -7.68 7.00 8.26
N VAL A 164 -8.12 7.20 9.51
CA VAL A 164 -7.25 7.33 10.68
C VAL A 164 -7.52 6.18 11.65
N PHE A 165 -6.51 5.38 11.94
CA PHE A 165 -6.55 4.41 13.02
C PHE A 165 -6.29 5.10 14.35
N ASP A 166 -7.18 4.90 15.31
CA ASP A 166 -7.05 5.43 16.68
C ASP A 166 -7.00 4.29 17.70
N HIS A 167 -5.89 4.19 18.42
CA HIS A 167 -5.71 3.20 19.50
C HIS A 167 -6.80 3.26 20.56
N ARG A 168 -7.40 4.45 20.80
CA ARG A 168 -8.46 4.65 21.77
C ARG A 168 -9.72 3.85 21.46
N ASP A 169 -9.99 3.60 20.17
CA ASP A 169 -11.15 2.81 19.76
C ASP A 169 -10.98 1.34 20.18
N VAL A 170 -9.79 0.79 20.02
CA VAL A 170 -9.48 -0.58 20.49
C VAL A 170 -9.45 -0.66 22.00
N ALA A 171 -8.99 0.40 22.67
CA ALA A 171 -8.94 0.47 24.14
C ALA A 171 -10.31 0.58 24.83
N LYS A 172 -11.38 0.85 24.07
CA LYS A 172 -12.77 0.77 24.59
C LYS A 172 -13.11 -0.66 24.99
N ASP A 173 -12.69 -1.63 24.15
CA ASP A 173 -12.95 -3.05 24.35
C ASP A 173 -11.85 -3.77 25.15
N ASP A 174 -10.67 -3.13 25.29
CA ASP A 174 -9.51 -3.66 26.01
C ASP A 174 -8.79 -2.57 26.77
N PRO A 175 -9.16 -2.36 28.06
CA PRO A 175 -8.56 -1.32 28.88
C PRO A 175 -7.04 -1.45 29.11
N SER A 176 -6.44 -2.63 28.89
CA SER A 176 -4.98 -2.85 28.99
C SER A 176 -4.21 -2.11 27.89
N LEU A 177 -4.90 -1.68 26.84
CA LEU A 177 -4.34 -0.93 25.71
C LEU A 177 -4.45 0.60 25.88
N ARG A 178 -5.01 1.08 27.00
CA ARG A 178 -5.09 2.52 27.28
C ARG A 178 -3.71 3.16 27.32
N GLY A 179 -3.58 4.32 26.66
CA GLY A 179 -2.33 5.08 26.60
C GLY A 179 -1.28 4.49 25.63
N LYS A 180 -1.57 3.36 24.96
CA LYS A 180 -0.68 2.84 23.91
C LYS A 180 -0.75 3.75 22.70
N LEU A 181 0.42 4.00 22.07
CA LEU A 181 0.56 4.74 20.81
C LEU A 181 1.30 3.93 19.74
N MET A 182 1.86 2.79 20.11
CA MET A 182 2.55 1.88 19.22
C MET A 182 1.69 0.67 18.89
N VAL A 183 1.71 0.23 17.63
CA VAL A 183 1.02 -0.99 17.16
C VAL A 183 1.92 -2.21 17.41
N ASN A 184 2.06 -2.61 18.67
CA ASN A 184 3.05 -3.57 19.11
C ASN A 184 2.48 -4.95 19.51
N ASN A 185 1.27 -5.27 19.04
CA ASN A 185 0.65 -6.58 19.21
C ASN A 185 -0.35 -6.86 18.06
N ALA A 186 -0.73 -8.13 17.88
CA ALA A 186 -1.61 -8.58 16.81
C ALA A 186 -3.00 -7.91 16.87
N LYS A 187 -3.57 -7.68 18.05
CA LYS A 187 -4.90 -7.04 18.19
C LYS A 187 -4.91 -5.61 17.61
N LEU A 188 -3.89 -4.81 17.92
CA LEU A 188 -3.73 -3.46 17.37
C LEU A 188 -3.42 -3.51 15.88
N GLY A 189 -2.57 -4.45 15.44
CA GLY A 189 -2.27 -4.65 14.02
C GLY A 189 -3.50 -5.03 13.21
N ALA A 190 -4.32 -5.96 13.69
CA ALA A 190 -5.56 -6.37 13.04
C ALA A 190 -6.57 -5.21 12.94
N ALA A 191 -6.70 -4.40 14.00
CA ALA A 191 -7.57 -3.23 13.98
C ALA A 191 -7.08 -2.16 13.01
N LEU A 192 -5.76 -1.94 12.91
CA LEU A 192 -5.15 -1.06 11.91
C LEU A 192 -5.40 -1.58 10.50
N ALA A 193 -5.18 -2.88 10.24
CA ALA A 193 -5.42 -3.50 8.95
C ALA A 193 -6.89 -3.40 8.52
N LYS A 194 -7.82 -3.55 9.48
CA LYS A 194 -9.25 -3.31 9.25
C LYS A 194 -9.55 -1.84 8.88
N THR A 195 -8.89 -0.88 9.54
CA THR A 195 -9.04 0.55 9.23
C THR A 195 -8.47 0.90 7.85
N LEU A 196 -7.36 0.28 7.45
CA LEU A 196 -6.78 0.41 6.10
C LEU A 196 -7.77 -0.10 5.04
N GLY A 197 -8.45 -1.22 5.29
CA GLY A 197 -9.36 -1.82 4.32
C GLY A 197 -8.68 -2.11 2.98
N ASN A 198 -9.29 -1.64 1.88
CA ASN A 198 -8.75 -1.77 0.53
C ASN A 198 -7.89 -0.57 0.09
N ASP A 199 -7.77 0.45 0.93
CA ASP A 199 -7.01 1.65 0.63
C ASP A 199 -5.49 1.38 0.58
N SER A 200 -4.75 2.33 0.02
CA SER A 200 -3.29 2.26 -0.07
C SER A 200 -2.60 2.89 1.14
N VAL A 201 -3.32 3.68 1.95
CA VAL A 201 -2.76 4.45 3.06
C VAL A 201 -3.73 4.49 4.23
N VAL A 202 -3.21 4.30 5.44
CA VAL A 202 -3.91 4.56 6.69
C VAL A 202 -3.03 5.43 7.59
N LEU A 203 -3.62 6.47 8.20
CA LEU A 203 -2.94 7.27 9.21
C LEU A 203 -3.05 6.59 10.59
N ILE A 204 -2.05 6.79 11.42
CA ILE A 204 -2.03 6.35 12.81
C ILE A 204 -2.05 7.62 13.67
N ARG A 205 -3.10 7.80 14.46
CA ARG A 205 -3.32 9.03 15.23
C ARG A 205 -2.12 9.41 16.11
N GLY A 206 -1.56 10.61 15.86
CA GLY A 206 -0.43 11.18 16.61
C GLY A 206 0.87 10.39 16.50
N HIS A 207 1.01 9.56 15.43
CA HIS A 207 2.16 8.67 15.29
C HIS A 207 2.76 8.77 13.87
N GLY A 208 1.99 8.45 12.85
CA GLY A 208 2.46 8.42 11.47
C GLY A 208 1.45 7.74 10.53
N ASN A 209 1.93 6.84 9.68
CA ASN A 209 1.09 6.14 8.71
C ASN A 209 1.65 4.77 8.34
N ALA A 210 0.80 3.94 7.72
CA ALA A 210 1.21 2.77 6.96
C ALA A 210 0.76 2.93 5.50
N VAL A 211 1.66 2.61 4.57
CA VAL A 211 1.47 2.71 3.12
C VAL A 211 1.75 1.35 2.50
N VAL A 212 0.88 0.90 1.60
CA VAL A 212 1.00 -0.41 0.96
C VAL A 212 1.18 -0.29 -0.56
N GLY A 213 1.83 -1.28 -1.15
CA GLY A 213 2.08 -1.34 -2.58
C GLY A 213 2.16 -2.77 -3.13
N ALA A 214 1.89 -2.91 -4.43
CA ALA A 214 2.02 -4.16 -5.17
C ALA A 214 3.49 -4.57 -5.41
N SER A 215 4.44 -3.69 -5.09
CA SER A 215 5.89 -3.93 -5.09
C SER A 215 6.59 -2.93 -4.17
N VAL A 216 7.89 -3.15 -3.89
CA VAL A 216 8.71 -2.19 -3.13
C VAL A 216 8.74 -0.82 -3.80
N PRO A 217 9.00 -0.68 -5.11
CA PRO A 217 8.92 0.61 -5.81
C PRO A 217 7.58 1.33 -5.62
N TRP A 218 6.47 0.60 -5.72
CA TRP A 218 5.13 1.19 -5.52
C TRP A 218 4.90 1.68 -4.10
N ALA A 219 5.28 0.90 -3.09
CA ALA A 219 5.15 1.31 -1.70
C ALA A 219 5.99 2.57 -1.38
N VAL A 220 7.22 2.63 -1.92
CA VAL A 220 8.11 3.80 -1.79
C VAL A 220 7.51 5.03 -2.47
N LEU A 221 7.07 4.90 -3.73
CA LEU A 221 6.47 5.99 -4.48
C LEU A 221 5.26 6.55 -3.74
N ARG A 222 4.35 5.68 -3.31
CA ARG A 222 3.16 6.07 -2.53
C ARG A 222 3.52 6.76 -1.22
N ALA A 223 4.55 6.28 -0.49
CA ALA A 223 4.99 6.89 0.76
C ALA A 223 5.55 8.31 0.55
N VAL A 224 6.41 8.50 -0.47
CA VAL A 224 6.96 9.80 -0.85
C VAL A 224 5.85 10.78 -1.25
N TYR A 225 4.92 10.34 -2.13
CA TYR A 225 3.84 11.22 -2.59
C TYR A 225 2.74 11.44 -1.55
N THR A 226 2.55 10.53 -0.60
CA THR A 226 1.68 10.78 0.56
C THR A 226 2.22 11.96 1.39
N GLN A 227 3.52 11.97 1.69
CA GLN A 227 4.15 13.06 2.40
C GLN A 227 4.13 14.37 1.60
N LEU A 228 4.45 14.31 0.30
CA LEU A 228 4.42 15.49 -0.56
C LEU A 228 3.00 16.07 -0.66
N ASN A 229 1.99 15.23 -0.88
CA ASN A 229 0.60 15.65 -0.91
C ASN A 229 0.16 16.30 0.40
N ALA A 230 0.56 15.72 1.54
CA ALA A 230 0.26 16.28 2.86
C ALA A 230 0.87 17.68 3.03
N ARG A 231 2.13 17.87 2.60
CA ARG A 231 2.80 19.17 2.61
C ARG A 231 2.07 20.19 1.75
N VAL A 232 1.78 19.85 0.49
CA VAL A 232 1.06 20.73 -0.46
C VAL A 232 -0.34 21.09 0.08
N GLN A 233 -1.04 20.12 0.67
CA GLN A 233 -2.35 20.38 1.28
C GLN A 233 -2.25 21.35 2.46
N MET A 234 -1.24 21.22 3.34
CA MET A 234 -1.01 22.16 4.44
C MET A 234 -0.70 23.58 3.92
N GLU A 235 0.14 23.69 2.91
CA GLU A 235 0.48 24.96 2.27
C GLU A 235 -0.75 25.62 1.64
N ALA A 236 -1.58 24.83 0.93
CA ALA A 236 -2.83 25.32 0.36
C ALA A 236 -3.81 25.81 1.44
N ILE A 237 -3.90 25.09 2.57
CA ILE A 237 -4.72 25.55 3.72
C ILE A 237 -4.16 26.85 4.30
N ALA A 238 -2.84 26.99 4.39
CA ALA A 238 -2.18 28.20 4.92
C ALA A 238 -2.34 29.43 4.02
N LEU A 239 -2.52 29.27 2.71
CA LEU A 239 -2.85 30.36 1.80
C LEU A 239 -4.23 30.98 2.10
N GLY A 240 -5.08 30.29 2.83
CA GLY A 240 -6.45 30.72 3.12
C GLY A 240 -7.42 30.41 1.99
N GLY A 241 -8.71 30.59 2.27
CA GLY A 241 -9.76 30.30 1.31
C GLY A 241 -10.11 28.79 1.22
N GLN A 242 -10.80 28.44 0.15
CA GLN A 242 -11.25 27.07 -0.11
C GLN A 242 -10.16 26.26 -0.83
N VAL A 243 -9.78 25.11 -0.27
CA VAL A 243 -8.91 24.15 -0.94
C VAL A 243 -9.73 23.33 -1.93
N ILE A 244 -9.28 23.24 -3.18
CA ILE A 244 -9.86 22.40 -4.22
C ILE A 244 -9.12 21.06 -4.21
N TYR A 245 -9.85 19.98 -3.96
CA TYR A 245 -9.33 18.62 -3.95
C TYR A 245 -9.62 17.92 -5.27
N LEU A 246 -8.85 16.89 -5.59
CA LEU A 246 -9.19 16.01 -6.71
C LEU A 246 -10.56 15.36 -6.46
N ASN A 247 -11.40 15.36 -7.48
CA ASN A 247 -12.72 14.74 -7.43
C ASN A 247 -12.65 13.26 -7.84
N GLU A 248 -13.77 12.53 -7.71
CA GLU A 248 -13.82 11.10 -8.00
C GLU A 248 -13.49 10.76 -9.45
N ASP A 249 -13.87 11.61 -10.42
CA ASP A 249 -13.60 11.36 -11.82
C ASP A 249 -12.11 11.55 -12.12
N GLU A 250 -11.48 12.57 -11.53
CA GLU A 250 -10.03 12.80 -11.64
C GLU A 250 -9.25 11.64 -11.00
N LEU A 251 -9.70 11.13 -9.86
CA LEU A 251 -9.08 9.98 -9.21
C LEU A 251 -9.20 8.69 -10.04
N LYS A 252 -10.35 8.47 -10.71
CA LYS A 252 -10.56 7.32 -11.60
C LYS A 252 -9.74 7.42 -12.88
N MET A 253 -9.55 8.64 -13.42
CA MET A 253 -8.80 8.88 -14.66
C MET A 253 -7.28 8.89 -14.47
N HIS A 254 -6.82 9.05 -13.23
CA HIS A 254 -5.40 9.08 -12.89
C HIS A 254 -5.04 8.04 -11.80
N PRO A 255 -5.41 6.76 -11.99
CA PRO A 255 -4.87 5.72 -11.12
C PRO A 255 -3.35 5.73 -11.30
N VAL A 256 -2.62 5.78 -10.20
CA VAL A 256 -1.14 5.83 -10.22
C VAL A 256 -0.54 4.62 -10.94
N GLU A 257 -1.29 3.52 -11.00
CA GLU A 257 -0.94 2.29 -11.72
C GLU A 257 -0.78 2.47 -13.25
N VAL A 258 -1.29 3.56 -13.82
CA VAL A 258 -1.07 3.92 -15.24
C VAL A 258 0.34 4.45 -15.49
N PHE A 259 1.02 4.94 -14.43
CA PHE A 259 2.38 5.44 -14.56
C PHE A 259 3.40 4.30 -14.46
N ASP A 260 4.42 4.38 -15.28
CA ASP A 260 5.61 3.55 -15.17
C ASP A 260 6.33 3.87 -13.85
N VAL A 261 6.23 2.99 -12.86
CA VAL A 261 6.88 3.15 -11.55
C VAL A 261 8.41 3.05 -11.64
N ASP A 262 8.96 2.46 -12.71
CA ASP A 262 10.40 2.31 -12.88
C ASP A 262 11.07 3.69 -13.07
N ARG A 263 10.43 4.59 -13.78
CA ARG A 263 10.98 5.94 -13.97
C ARG A 263 11.22 6.69 -12.65
N PRO A 264 10.23 6.87 -11.75
CA PRO A 264 10.48 7.51 -10.46
C PRO A 264 11.38 6.67 -9.55
N TRP A 265 11.29 5.32 -9.59
CA TRP A 265 12.16 4.44 -8.83
C TRP A 265 13.63 4.64 -9.20
N GLN A 266 13.98 4.64 -10.49
CA GLN A 266 15.36 4.89 -10.95
C GLN A 266 15.82 6.32 -10.64
N SER A 267 14.91 7.30 -10.75
CA SER A 267 15.22 8.68 -10.36
C SER A 267 15.55 8.80 -8.87
N LEU A 268 14.78 8.14 -8.00
CA LEU A 268 15.04 8.11 -6.56
C LEU A 268 16.35 7.40 -6.23
N LYS A 269 16.62 6.26 -6.86
CA LYS A 269 17.88 5.52 -6.73
C LYS A 269 19.09 6.35 -7.14
N SER A 270 18.99 7.10 -8.25
CA SER A 270 20.10 7.89 -8.79
C SER A 270 20.56 9.01 -7.87
N ARG A 271 19.74 9.41 -6.90
CA ARG A 271 20.06 10.44 -5.89
C ARG A 271 20.80 9.89 -4.68
N LEU A 272 20.81 8.56 -4.50
CA LEU A 272 21.53 7.95 -3.40
C LEU A 272 23.05 8.13 -3.58
N PRO A 273 23.82 8.27 -2.49
CA PRO A 273 25.28 8.30 -2.56
C PRO A 273 25.84 7.07 -3.27
N LYS A 274 26.90 7.27 -4.09
CA LYS A 274 27.50 6.19 -4.91
C LYS A 274 28.22 5.09 -4.10
N ASN A 275 28.48 5.34 -2.82
CA ASN A 275 29.23 4.42 -1.95
C ASN A 275 28.25 3.61 -1.07
N PHE A 276 27.55 2.72 -1.73
CA PHE A 276 26.65 1.78 -1.07
C PHE A 276 27.20 0.37 -1.11
#